data_5830ecef8759d3036bbc4c6f6b62c593
#
_entry.id   5830ecef8759d3036bbc4c6f6b62c593
#
_cell.length_a   1.000
_cell.length_b   1.000
_cell.length_c   1.000
_cell.angle_alpha   90.00
_cell.angle_beta   90.00
_cell.angle_gamma   90.00
#
_symmetry.space_group_name_H-M   'P 1'
#
loop_
_entity.id
_entity.type
_entity.pdbx_description
1 polymer ?
#
loop_
_entity_poly.entity_id
_entity_poly.type
_entity_poly.pdbx_seq_one_letter_code
_entity_poly.pdbx_strand_id
1 'polypeptide(L)'
;MVSKSKKEPIIKQNREKNARHLDIITGIVNDHITFPPGPRNDTQVILKGCVAMASCKGSISGYSRRHDGFPSHTTCLKTLHQLNMDEMIRQSADMLIHAGRNVISRGQTYKFAIDKTQDPYYGKHDNAPNSYIVGGKSKKSTNYFFTYLTMSIIDQGRHLTLFSIPWHKGMKNIDAIEQCIELIRDIGLKIRCICLDREFYSGEIFQYLQKERIPHIIPVPKKGAKLNQNLSGKKSKTFKYTLNEKSKDPVELVITDCIVYLKGKKGKHGIEHHSFVVFGTSPSPRNIRKIYRHRFAIESTYRIRVRQEAIIWIANESHPIHSGCSYSTVRVW
;
A
#
# COMPACT_ATOMS: atom_id res chain seq x y z
N MET A 1 43.26 5.37 -19.78
CA MET A 1 42.89 3.93 -19.94
C MET A 1 42.81 3.30 -18.56
N VAL A 2 41.64 3.23 -17.95
CA VAL A 2 41.41 2.53 -16.66
C VAL A 2 41.17 1.07 -17.00
N SER A 3 42.05 0.19 -16.52
CA SER A 3 42.18 -1.21 -16.90
C SER A 3 40.88 -1.99 -16.75
N LYS A 4 40.48 -2.71 -17.80
CA LYS A 4 39.35 -3.66 -17.81
C LYS A 4 39.42 -4.74 -16.70
N SER A 5 40.62 -5.00 -16.15
CA SER A 5 40.86 -6.09 -15.21
C SER A 5 40.30 -5.91 -13.79
N LYS A 6 40.01 -4.66 -13.35
CA LYS A 6 39.40 -4.41 -12.02
C LYS A 6 37.88 -4.45 -11.98
N LYS A 7 37.19 -4.40 -13.14
CA LYS A 7 35.72 -4.41 -13.18
C LYS A 7 35.11 -5.82 -13.15
N GLU A 8 35.79 -6.83 -13.69
CA GLU A 8 35.30 -8.21 -13.71
C GLU A 8 35.08 -8.85 -12.32
N PRO A 9 36.01 -8.74 -11.36
CA PRO A 9 35.78 -9.33 -10.04
C PRO A 9 34.63 -8.65 -9.28
N ILE A 10 34.45 -7.33 -9.45
CA ILE A 10 33.33 -6.58 -8.84
C ILE A 10 31.98 -7.03 -9.45
N ILE A 11 31.91 -7.26 -10.75
CA ILE A 11 30.71 -7.73 -11.43
C ILE A 11 30.36 -9.15 -10.98
N LYS A 12 31.36 -10.03 -10.86
CA LYS A 12 31.17 -11.40 -10.37
C LYS A 12 30.67 -11.41 -8.93
N GLN A 13 31.30 -10.65 -8.04
CA GLN A 13 30.90 -10.51 -6.64
C GLN A 13 29.47 -9.96 -6.49
N ASN A 14 29.07 -9.00 -7.31
CA ASN A 14 27.71 -8.46 -7.30
C ASN A 14 26.68 -9.48 -7.81
N ARG A 15 27.03 -10.31 -8.82
CA ARG A 15 26.17 -11.39 -9.31
C ARG A 15 25.94 -12.45 -8.23
N GLU A 16 26.99 -12.90 -7.56
CA GLU A 16 26.89 -13.87 -6.47
C GLU A 16 26.07 -13.35 -5.29
N LYS A 17 26.26 -12.07 -4.92
CA LYS A 17 25.47 -11.40 -3.88
C LYS A 17 24.00 -11.33 -4.26
N ASN A 18 23.69 -10.97 -5.50
CA ASN A 18 22.32 -10.88 -5.98
C ASN A 18 21.65 -12.25 -6.05
N ALA A 19 22.37 -13.29 -6.46
CA ALA A 19 21.87 -14.66 -6.45
C ALA A 19 21.51 -15.13 -5.05
N ARG A 20 22.39 -14.91 -4.05
CA ARG A 20 22.10 -15.22 -2.64
C ARG A 20 20.87 -14.47 -2.12
N HIS A 21 20.71 -13.17 -2.44
CA HIS A 21 19.52 -12.42 -2.05
C HIS A 21 18.25 -13.00 -2.67
N LEU A 22 18.31 -13.38 -3.94
CA LEU A 22 17.18 -14.01 -4.62
C LEU A 22 16.80 -15.34 -3.97
N ASP A 23 17.78 -16.18 -3.62
CA ASP A 23 17.53 -17.45 -2.97
C ASP A 23 16.95 -17.27 -1.55
N ILE A 24 17.44 -16.31 -0.77
CA ILE A 24 16.88 -15.96 0.55
C ILE A 24 15.43 -15.51 0.41
N ILE A 25 15.14 -14.58 -0.50
CA ILE A 25 13.78 -14.08 -0.71
C ILE A 25 12.87 -15.20 -1.20
N THR A 26 13.33 -16.02 -2.14
CA THR A 26 12.56 -17.16 -2.66
C THR A 26 12.28 -18.19 -1.55
N GLY A 27 13.24 -18.46 -0.67
CA GLY A 27 13.05 -19.31 0.51
C GLY A 27 11.93 -18.78 1.40
N ILE A 28 12.02 -17.51 1.80
CA ILE A 28 10.99 -16.86 2.64
C ILE A 28 9.60 -16.92 1.96
N VAL A 29 9.53 -16.70 0.65
CA VAL A 29 8.24 -16.76 -0.07
C VAL A 29 7.71 -18.20 -0.12
N ASN A 30 8.56 -19.19 -0.39
CA ASN A 30 8.18 -20.62 -0.39
C ASN A 30 7.66 -21.11 0.97
N ASP A 31 8.24 -20.59 2.06
CA ASP A 31 7.86 -20.98 3.42
C ASP A 31 6.47 -20.44 3.82
N HIS A 32 5.97 -19.40 3.13
CA HIS A 32 4.74 -18.72 3.51
C HIS A 32 3.64 -18.77 2.44
N ILE A 33 4.01 -18.76 1.17
CA ILE A 33 3.03 -18.72 0.06
C ILE A 33 2.75 -20.14 -0.42
N THR A 34 1.52 -20.59 -0.21
CA THR A 34 1.05 -21.89 -0.67
C THR A 34 0.49 -21.79 -2.09
N PHE A 35 1.08 -22.54 -2.99
CA PHE A 35 0.56 -22.70 -4.34
C PHE A 35 -0.35 -23.91 -4.42
N PRO A 36 -1.40 -23.88 -5.25
CA PRO A 36 -2.22 -25.03 -5.52
C PRO A 36 -1.38 -26.19 -6.07
N PRO A 37 -1.78 -27.45 -5.80
CA PRO A 37 -1.07 -28.61 -6.31
C PRO A 37 -1.08 -28.59 -7.84
N GLY A 38 0.10 -28.51 -8.42
CA GLY A 38 0.37 -28.58 -9.87
C GLY A 38 1.57 -29.48 -10.12
N PRO A 39 2.06 -29.62 -11.37
CA PRO A 39 3.33 -30.28 -11.62
C PRO A 39 4.40 -29.63 -10.73
N ARG A 40 4.89 -30.39 -9.74
CA ARG A 40 5.67 -29.85 -8.58
C ARG A 40 6.87 -28.96 -8.97
N ASN A 41 7.47 -29.19 -10.12
CA ASN A 41 8.64 -28.43 -10.55
C ASN A 41 8.28 -27.04 -11.08
N ASP A 42 7.10 -26.86 -11.68
CA ASP A 42 6.73 -25.61 -12.33
C ASP A 42 6.41 -24.51 -11.32
N THR A 43 5.81 -24.85 -10.18
CA THR A 43 5.34 -23.87 -9.20
C THR A 43 6.51 -23.12 -8.54
N GLN A 44 7.54 -23.84 -8.09
CA GLN A 44 8.72 -23.20 -7.50
C GLN A 44 9.50 -22.38 -8.51
N VAL A 45 9.62 -22.88 -9.74
CA VAL A 45 10.29 -22.18 -10.84
C VAL A 45 9.53 -20.90 -11.19
N ILE A 46 8.19 -20.96 -11.25
CA ILE A 46 7.33 -19.80 -11.49
C ILE A 46 7.51 -18.77 -10.37
N LEU A 47 7.49 -19.19 -9.10
CA LEU A 47 7.66 -18.30 -7.95
C LEU A 47 9.01 -17.60 -7.98
N LYS A 48 10.10 -18.37 -8.17
CA LYS A 48 11.45 -17.81 -8.30
C LYS A 48 11.55 -16.83 -9.47
N GLY A 49 10.91 -17.14 -10.59
CA GLY A 49 10.80 -16.25 -11.73
C GLY A 49 10.02 -14.98 -11.42
N CYS A 50 8.91 -15.07 -10.66
CA CYS A 50 8.14 -13.91 -10.23
C CYS A 50 8.97 -12.97 -9.33
N VAL A 51 9.70 -13.52 -8.37
CA VAL A 51 10.62 -12.74 -7.51
C VAL A 51 11.72 -12.08 -8.35
N ALA A 52 12.30 -12.80 -9.29
CA ALA A 52 13.32 -12.27 -10.20
C ALA A 52 12.78 -11.15 -11.09
N MET A 53 11.60 -11.35 -11.70
CA MET A 53 10.92 -10.34 -12.51
C MET A 53 10.59 -9.09 -11.72
N ALA A 54 10.10 -9.24 -10.47
CA ALA A 54 9.88 -8.13 -9.58
C ALA A 54 11.14 -7.31 -9.33
N SER A 55 12.28 -7.97 -9.22
CA SER A 55 13.59 -7.34 -8.98
C SER A 55 14.10 -6.55 -10.19
N CYS A 56 13.84 -7.01 -11.41
CA CYS A 56 14.39 -6.43 -12.64
C CYS A 56 13.34 -5.72 -13.52
N LYS A 57 12.12 -5.52 -13.03
CA LYS A 57 11.00 -4.92 -13.79
C LYS A 57 10.70 -5.68 -15.08
N GLY A 58 10.80 -7.00 -15.03
CA GLY A 58 10.52 -7.88 -16.16
C GLY A 58 9.04 -8.17 -16.34
N SER A 59 8.69 -8.84 -17.44
CA SER A 59 7.36 -9.41 -17.67
C SER A 59 7.45 -10.93 -17.78
N ILE A 60 6.36 -11.65 -17.44
CA ILE A 60 6.30 -13.11 -17.57
C ILE A 60 6.65 -13.53 -18.99
N SER A 61 6.06 -12.88 -20.00
CA SER A 61 6.35 -13.17 -21.42
C SER A 61 7.81 -12.90 -21.79
N GLY A 62 8.39 -11.80 -21.31
CA GLY A 62 9.78 -11.46 -21.57
C GLY A 62 10.76 -12.37 -20.82
N TYR A 63 10.40 -12.84 -19.63
CA TYR A 63 11.20 -13.75 -18.83
C TYR A 63 11.18 -15.16 -19.43
N SER A 64 9.98 -15.67 -19.76
CA SER A 64 9.79 -16.97 -20.41
C SER A 64 10.57 -17.12 -21.72
N ARG A 65 10.68 -16.05 -22.51
CA ARG A 65 11.46 -16.07 -23.77
C ARG A 65 12.98 -16.04 -23.58
N ARG A 66 13.47 -15.61 -22.43
CA ARG A 66 14.91 -15.38 -22.18
C ARG A 66 15.55 -16.41 -21.26
N HIS A 67 14.76 -17.23 -20.61
CA HIS A 67 15.24 -18.21 -19.64
C HIS A 67 14.78 -19.60 -20.01
N ASP A 68 15.69 -20.39 -20.56
CA ASP A 68 15.47 -21.80 -20.86
C ASP A 68 15.11 -22.56 -19.57
N GLY A 69 14.12 -23.45 -19.65
CA GLY A 69 13.57 -24.17 -18.50
C GLY A 69 12.55 -23.39 -17.68
N PHE A 70 12.29 -22.11 -17.96
CA PHE A 70 11.17 -21.39 -17.36
C PHE A 70 9.88 -21.71 -18.12
N PRO A 71 8.76 -21.98 -17.42
CA PRO A 71 7.49 -22.32 -18.06
C PRO A 71 6.99 -21.26 -19.03
N SER A 72 6.17 -21.69 -20.00
CA SER A 72 5.57 -20.77 -20.96
C SER A 72 4.72 -19.70 -20.25
N HIS A 73 4.57 -18.53 -20.85
CA HIS A 73 3.70 -17.47 -20.35
C HIS A 73 2.28 -17.99 -20.02
N THR A 74 1.70 -18.83 -20.89
CA THR A 74 0.36 -19.40 -20.67
C THR A 74 0.34 -20.35 -19.46
N THR A 75 1.37 -21.17 -19.28
CA THR A 75 1.50 -22.08 -18.12
C THR A 75 1.62 -21.26 -16.83
N CYS A 76 2.47 -20.23 -16.82
CA CYS A 76 2.60 -19.34 -15.67
C CYS A 76 1.26 -18.70 -15.30
N LEU A 77 0.54 -18.14 -16.25
CA LEU A 77 -0.77 -17.54 -15.99
C LEU A 77 -1.76 -18.57 -15.46
N LYS A 78 -1.89 -19.75 -16.04
CA LYS A 78 -2.78 -20.81 -15.56
C LYS A 78 -2.50 -21.19 -14.10
N THR A 79 -1.23 -21.29 -13.72
CA THR A 79 -0.83 -21.58 -12.33
C THR A 79 -1.18 -20.42 -11.39
N LEU A 80 -0.89 -19.20 -11.80
CA LEU A 80 -1.19 -18.02 -11.00
C LEU A 80 -2.70 -17.76 -10.84
N HIS A 81 -3.51 -18.11 -11.85
CA HIS A 81 -4.97 -18.05 -11.79
C HIS A 81 -5.61 -18.94 -10.71
N GLN A 82 -4.90 -19.94 -10.24
CA GLN A 82 -5.40 -20.84 -9.20
C GLN A 82 -5.17 -20.30 -7.78
N LEU A 83 -4.47 -19.17 -7.64
CA LEU A 83 -4.20 -18.56 -6.34
C LEU A 83 -5.48 -17.93 -5.78
N ASN A 84 -5.76 -18.22 -4.52
CA ASN A 84 -6.82 -17.54 -3.79
C ASN A 84 -6.32 -16.19 -3.28
N MET A 85 -7.02 -15.11 -3.61
CA MET A 85 -6.58 -13.75 -3.30
C MET A 85 -6.57 -13.47 -1.79
N ASP A 86 -7.61 -13.89 -1.06
CA ASP A 86 -7.72 -13.63 0.38
C ASP A 86 -6.62 -14.38 1.15
N GLU A 87 -6.34 -15.60 0.72
CA GLU A 87 -5.25 -16.40 1.27
C GLU A 87 -3.89 -15.76 0.96
N MET A 88 -3.67 -15.28 -0.26
CA MET A 88 -2.46 -14.56 -0.66
C MET A 88 -2.21 -13.31 0.18
N ILE A 89 -3.26 -12.55 0.51
CA ILE A 89 -3.15 -11.36 1.37
C ILE A 89 -2.67 -11.76 2.76
N ARG A 90 -3.27 -12.78 3.37
CA ARG A 90 -2.89 -13.28 4.71
C ARG A 90 -1.46 -13.83 4.72
N GLN A 91 -1.14 -14.71 3.80
CA GLN A 91 0.18 -15.31 3.67
C GLN A 91 1.27 -14.25 3.41
N SER A 92 0.96 -13.24 2.59
CA SER A 92 1.88 -12.12 2.35
C SER A 92 2.12 -11.28 3.60
N ALA A 93 1.09 -11.07 4.45
CA ALA A 93 1.24 -10.38 5.71
C ALA A 93 2.13 -11.18 6.68
N ASP A 94 1.89 -12.48 6.84
CA ASP A 94 2.73 -13.37 7.68
C ASP A 94 4.19 -13.41 7.19
N MET A 95 4.39 -13.50 5.88
CA MET A 95 5.71 -13.45 5.26
C MET A 95 6.45 -12.15 5.58
N LEU A 96 5.78 -11.00 5.46
CA LEU A 96 6.39 -9.69 5.74
C LEU A 96 6.71 -9.52 7.22
N ILE A 97 5.88 -10.04 8.12
CA ILE A 97 6.14 -10.06 9.56
C ILE A 97 7.32 -10.96 9.88
N HIS A 98 7.37 -12.16 9.29
CA HIS A 98 8.51 -13.06 9.46
C HIS A 98 9.81 -12.40 8.97
N ALA A 99 9.82 -11.81 7.78
CA ALA A 99 10.96 -11.08 7.25
C ALA A 99 11.34 -9.88 8.14
N GLY A 100 10.35 -9.24 8.75
CA GLY A 100 10.50 -8.10 9.66
C GLY A 100 10.71 -8.47 11.14
N ARG A 101 10.85 -9.74 11.51
CA ARG A 101 10.88 -10.22 12.90
C ARG A 101 11.89 -9.56 13.82
N ASN A 102 12.99 -9.04 13.26
CA ASN A 102 13.98 -8.27 14.01
C ASN A 102 13.52 -6.84 14.33
N VAL A 103 12.43 -6.37 13.74
CA VAL A 103 11.91 -5.02 13.83
C VAL A 103 10.50 -4.98 14.40
N ILE A 104 9.73 -6.08 14.16
CA ILE A 104 8.33 -6.21 14.56
C ILE A 104 8.22 -7.38 15.53
N SER A 105 7.48 -7.19 16.62
CA SER A 105 7.16 -8.24 17.58
C SER A 105 5.65 -8.29 17.82
N ARG A 106 5.08 -9.51 17.84
CA ARG A 106 3.67 -9.73 18.22
C ARG A 106 3.41 -9.17 19.62
N GLY A 107 2.22 -8.66 19.85
CA GLY A 107 1.82 -8.04 21.12
C GLY A 107 2.31 -6.61 21.32
N GLN A 108 3.23 -6.13 20.50
CA GLN A 108 3.72 -4.75 20.56
C GLN A 108 2.76 -3.77 19.89
N THR A 109 2.86 -2.51 20.31
CA THR A 109 1.98 -1.42 19.89
C THR A 109 2.69 -0.51 18.89
N TYR A 110 2.08 -0.33 17.70
CA TYR A 110 2.67 0.44 16.60
C TYR A 110 1.74 1.55 16.11
N LYS A 111 2.34 2.56 15.47
CA LYS A 111 1.62 3.53 14.64
C LYS A 111 1.58 3.01 13.21
N PHE A 112 0.40 3.09 12.62
CA PHE A 112 0.16 2.65 11.25
C PHE A 112 -0.21 3.83 10.36
N ALA A 113 0.07 3.67 9.09
CA ALA A 113 -0.49 4.53 8.06
C ALA A 113 -1.15 3.67 7.00
N ILE A 114 -2.30 4.14 6.54
CA ILE A 114 -3.03 3.55 5.42
C ILE A 114 -3.01 4.56 4.28
N ASP A 115 -2.70 4.08 3.09
CA ASP A 115 -2.66 4.89 1.89
C ASP A 115 -3.13 4.09 0.68
N LYS A 116 -3.77 4.77 -0.26
CA LYS A 116 -4.26 4.19 -1.50
C LYS A 116 -3.30 4.51 -2.64
N THR A 117 -2.81 3.49 -3.31
CA THR A 117 -1.95 3.65 -4.49
C THR A 117 -2.65 3.15 -5.74
N GLN A 118 -2.28 3.71 -6.89
CA GLN A 118 -2.90 3.42 -8.17
C GLN A 118 -1.83 3.18 -9.23
N ASP A 119 -1.90 2.02 -9.88
CA ASP A 119 -1.07 1.67 -11.03
C ASP A 119 -1.86 1.79 -12.33
N PRO A 120 -1.33 2.51 -13.34
CA PRO A 120 -2.04 2.73 -14.59
C PRO A 120 -2.29 1.42 -15.34
N TYR A 121 -3.52 1.21 -15.82
CA TYR A 121 -3.90 0.11 -16.67
C TYR A 121 -4.20 0.61 -18.09
N TYR A 122 -3.65 -0.07 -19.08
CA TYR A 122 -3.76 0.32 -20.51
C TYR A 122 -4.45 -0.74 -21.38
N GLY A 123 -4.89 -1.85 -20.77
CA GLY A 123 -5.61 -2.90 -21.48
C GLY A 123 -7.09 -2.60 -21.69
N LYS A 124 -7.81 -3.57 -22.24
CA LYS A 124 -9.28 -3.52 -22.30
C LYS A 124 -9.82 -3.65 -20.88
N HIS A 125 -10.66 -2.71 -20.47
CA HIS A 125 -11.27 -2.77 -19.16
C HIS A 125 -12.49 -3.70 -19.19
N ASP A 126 -12.68 -4.40 -18.09
CA ASP A 126 -13.86 -5.18 -17.83
C ASP A 126 -14.87 -4.35 -17.01
N ASN A 127 -16.14 -4.46 -17.36
CA ASN A 127 -17.23 -3.83 -16.61
C ASN A 127 -17.83 -4.74 -15.53
N ALA A 128 -17.23 -5.89 -15.28
CA ALA A 128 -17.69 -6.79 -14.21
C ALA A 128 -17.79 -6.07 -12.86
N PRO A 129 -18.81 -6.38 -12.04
CA PRO A 129 -19.03 -5.69 -10.76
C PRO A 129 -17.83 -5.75 -9.81
N ASN A 130 -17.10 -6.85 -9.81
CA ASN A 130 -15.96 -7.09 -8.91
C ASN A 130 -14.61 -6.94 -9.62
N SER A 131 -14.56 -6.25 -10.77
CA SER A 131 -13.31 -6.02 -11.49
C SER A 131 -12.32 -5.27 -10.62
N TYR A 132 -11.06 -5.71 -10.60
CA TYR A 132 -9.95 -5.00 -9.98
C TYR A 132 -9.45 -3.81 -10.79
N ILE A 133 -9.99 -3.62 -12.01
CA ILE A 133 -9.71 -2.46 -12.84
C ILE A 133 -10.72 -1.37 -12.46
N VAL A 134 -10.25 -0.35 -11.77
CA VAL A 134 -11.09 0.72 -11.21
C VAL A 134 -10.89 2.00 -11.99
N GLY A 135 -12.00 2.66 -12.33
CA GLY A 135 -11.98 3.98 -12.96
C GLY A 135 -11.49 5.04 -11.97
N GLY A 136 -10.76 6.03 -12.46
CA GLY A 136 -10.24 7.12 -11.67
C GLY A 136 -9.94 8.38 -12.47
N LYS A 137 -9.39 9.40 -11.81
CA LYS A 137 -8.95 10.63 -12.48
C LYS A 137 -7.81 10.30 -13.45
N SER A 138 -7.90 10.81 -14.67
CA SER A 138 -6.88 10.58 -15.71
C SER A 138 -5.46 10.87 -15.21
N LYS A 139 -4.58 9.89 -15.35
CA LYS A 139 -3.14 9.96 -15.07
C LYS A 139 -2.40 9.17 -16.14
N LYS A 140 -1.28 9.69 -16.64
CA LYS A 140 -0.43 9.00 -17.61
C LYS A 140 -1.23 8.40 -18.80
N SER A 141 -2.15 9.17 -19.35
CA SER A 141 -2.97 8.83 -20.52
C SER A 141 -3.96 7.67 -20.32
N THR A 142 -4.30 7.31 -19.08
CA THR A 142 -5.38 6.36 -18.78
C THR A 142 -6.29 6.85 -17.66
N ASN A 143 -7.54 6.37 -17.67
CA ASN A 143 -8.53 6.58 -16.59
C ASN A 143 -8.75 5.29 -15.79
N TYR A 144 -8.03 4.22 -16.09
CA TYR A 144 -8.19 2.91 -15.48
C TYR A 144 -6.94 2.53 -14.71
N PHE A 145 -7.13 1.95 -13.53
CA PHE A 145 -6.05 1.66 -12.60
C PHE A 145 -6.29 0.34 -11.88
N PHE A 146 -5.22 -0.39 -11.61
CA PHE A 146 -5.20 -1.26 -10.46
C PHE A 146 -4.96 -0.41 -9.21
N THR A 147 -5.83 -0.56 -8.23
CA THR A 147 -5.78 0.23 -7.00
C THR A 147 -5.52 -0.69 -5.83
N TYR A 148 -4.65 -0.28 -4.93
CA TYR A 148 -4.30 -1.03 -3.72
C TYR A 148 -4.40 -0.14 -2.50
N LEU A 149 -4.96 -0.70 -1.42
CA LEU A 149 -4.87 -0.10 -0.11
C LEU A 149 -3.70 -0.71 0.64
N THR A 150 -2.76 0.11 1.07
CA THR A 150 -1.56 -0.35 1.74
C THR A 150 -1.51 0.09 3.17
N MET A 151 -1.17 -0.87 4.04
CA MET A 151 -0.89 -0.66 5.44
C MET A 151 0.61 -0.72 5.71
N SER A 152 1.12 0.27 6.43
CA SER A 152 2.53 0.33 6.82
C SER A 152 2.70 0.75 8.26
N ILE A 153 3.70 0.18 8.96
CA ILE A 153 4.18 0.71 10.23
C ILE A 153 5.00 1.98 9.96
N ILE A 154 4.75 3.03 10.74
CA ILE A 154 5.40 4.34 10.61
C ILE A 154 6.02 4.81 11.92
N ASP A 155 6.52 3.90 12.73
CA ASP A 155 7.04 4.23 14.05
C ASP A 155 8.55 4.54 14.04
N GLN A 156 8.94 5.62 14.73
CA GLN A 156 10.34 5.98 15.02
C GLN A 156 11.34 5.87 13.85
N GLY A 157 10.96 6.36 12.67
CA GLY A 157 11.80 6.28 11.47
C GLY A 157 11.84 4.91 10.81
N ARG A 158 11.09 3.94 11.31
CA ARG A 158 10.89 2.63 10.72
C ARG A 158 9.68 2.68 9.81
N HIS A 159 9.85 2.27 8.57
CA HIS A 159 8.79 2.20 7.58
C HIS A 159 8.77 0.79 7.02
N LEU A 160 7.76 0.04 7.41
CA LEU A 160 7.61 -1.33 6.97
C LEU A 160 6.17 -1.53 6.47
N THR A 161 6.03 -1.91 5.22
CA THR A 161 4.76 -2.34 4.68
C THR A 161 4.43 -3.71 5.26
N LEU A 162 3.22 -3.84 5.79
CA LEU A 162 2.73 -5.11 6.33
C LEU A 162 1.96 -5.90 5.28
N PHE A 163 1.08 -5.22 4.55
CA PHE A 163 0.27 -5.83 3.51
C PHE A 163 -0.29 -4.78 2.55
N SER A 164 -0.76 -5.25 1.42
CA SER A 164 -1.53 -4.49 0.43
C SER A 164 -2.79 -5.26 0.09
N ILE A 165 -3.94 -4.58 0.14
CA ILE A 165 -5.23 -5.14 -0.21
C ILE A 165 -5.59 -4.63 -1.60
N PRO A 166 -5.82 -5.51 -2.59
CA PRO A 166 -6.27 -5.09 -3.90
C PRO A 166 -7.70 -4.53 -3.80
N TRP A 167 -7.91 -3.40 -4.45
CA TRP A 167 -9.18 -2.69 -4.49
C TRP A 167 -10.00 -3.14 -5.69
N HIS A 168 -11.23 -3.59 -5.48
CA HIS A 168 -12.13 -3.95 -6.56
C HIS A 168 -13.26 -2.91 -6.73
N LYS A 169 -13.90 -2.93 -7.89
CA LYS A 169 -15.06 -2.09 -8.19
C LYS A 169 -16.19 -2.41 -7.20
N GLY A 170 -16.79 -1.37 -6.62
CA GLY A 170 -17.84 -1.53 -5.60
C GLY A 170 -17.34 -1.61 -4.15
N MET A 171 -16.05 -1.83 -3.91
CA MET A 171 -15.47 -1.80 -2.56
C MET A 171 -15.57 -0.39 -1.96
N LYS A 172 -16.07 -0.28 -0.74
CA LYS A 172 -16.16 0.99 -0.01
C LYS A 172 -14.90 1.21 0.81
N ASN A 173 -14.63 2.49 1.12
CA ASN A 173 -13.50 2.84 1.99
C ASN A 173 -13.61 2.20 3.37
N ILE A 174 -14.84 2.07 3.90
CA ILE A 174 -15.06 1.47 5.21
C ILE A 174 -14.70 -0.02 5.21
N ASP A 175 -15.17 -0.78 4.21
CA ASP A 175 -14.89 -2.22 4.11
C ASP A 175 -13.38 -2.49 4.09
N ALA A 176 -12.63 -1.66 3.37
CA ALA A 176 -11.18 -1.78 3.28
C ALA A 176 -10.46 -1.42 4.60
N ILE A 177 -10.96 -0.44 5.34
CA ILE A 177 -10.42 -0.08 6.67
C ILE A 177 -10.71 -1.19 7.67
N GLU A 178 -11.92 -1.76 7.67
CA GLU A 178 -12.30 -2.90 8.51
C GLU A 178 -11.37 -4.08 8.27
N GLN A 179 -11.19 -4.47 7.01
CA GLN A 179 -10.27 -5.55 6.63
C GLN A 179 -8.83 -5.29 7.07
N CYS A 180 -8.34 -4.05 6.95
CA CYS A 180 -7.02 -3.69 7.45
C CYS A 180 -6.88 -3.87 8.96
N ILE A 181 -7.90 -3.49 9.72
CA ILE A 181 -7.90 -3.57 11.19
C ILE A 181 -7.97 -5.02 11.65
N GLU A 182 -8.81 -5.84 11.00
CA GLU A 182 -8.89 -7.27 11.25
C GLU A 182 -7.54 -7.95 11.02
N LEU A 183 -6.90 -7.69 9.87
CA LEU A 183 -5.57 -8.23 9.57
C LEU A 183 -4.53 -7.84 10.63
N ILE A 184 -4.52 -6.59 11.14
CA ILE A 184 -3.62 -6.18 12.22
C ILE A 184 -3.86 -7.02 13.48
N ARG A 185 -5.12 -7.26 13.83
CA ARG A 185 -5.52 -8.05 15.00
C ARG A 185 -5.12 -9.52 14.85
N ASP A 186 -5.37 -10.11 13.68
CA ASP A 186 -5.04 -11.51 13.35
C ASP A 186 -3.53 -11.77 13.45
N ILE A 187 -2.71 -10.86 12.97
CA ILE A 187 -1.24 -10.98 13.09
C ILE A 187 -0.73 -10.65 14.50
N GLY A 188 -1.61 -10.29 15.42
CA GLY A 188 -1.30 -10.07 16.82
C GLY A 188 -0.58 -8.75 17.14
N LEU A 189 -0.76 -7.71 16.32
CA LEU A 189 -0.21 -6.38 16.57
C LEU A 189 -1.25 -5.48 17.27
N LYS A 190 -0.78 -4.49 18.03
CA LYS A 190 -1.63 -3.52 18.71
C LYS A 190 -1.53 -2.14 18.05
N ILE A 191 -2.66 -1.47 17.97
CA ILE A 191 -2.77 -0.17 17.31
C ILE A 191 -2.55 0.94 18.35
N ARG A 192 -1.49 1.74 18.18
CA ARG A 192 -1.28 2.99 18.93
C ARG A 192 -2.03 4.16 18.29
N CYS A 193 -1.98 4.25 16.97
CA CYS A 193 -2.65 5.28 16.20
C CYS A 193 -2.61 4.89 14.71
N ILE A 194 -3.68 5.19 13.98
CA ILE A 194 -3.74 5.04 12.52
C ILE A 194 -3.75 6.44 11.88
N CYS A 195 -2.85 6.67 10.94
CA CYS A 195 -2.83 7.86 10.09
C CYS A 195 -3.46 7.52 8.73
N LEU A 196 -4.56 8.15 8.41
CA LEU A 196 -5.28 7.96 7.15
C LEU A 196 -5.10 9.18 6.23
N ASP A 197 -5.28 9.02 4.92
CA ASP A 197 -5.32 10.15 4.02
C ASP A 197 -6.68 10.87 4.06
N ARG A 198 -6.72 12.04 3.45
CA ARG A 198 -7.92 12.90 3.37
C ARG A 198 -9.09 12.21 2.65
N GLU A 199 -8.84 11.30 1.74
CA GLU A 199 -9.90 10.56 1.06
C GLU A 199 -10.76 9.70 1.98
N PHE A 200 -10.24 9.36 3.18
CA PHE A 200 -10.94 8.63 4.23
C PHE A 200 -11.74 9.53 5.18
N TYR A 201 -11.85 10.83 4.92
CA TYR A 201 -12.64 11.76 5.72
C TYR A 201 -14.14 11.54 5.46
N SER A 202 -14.76 10.65 6.20
CA SER A 202 -16.21 10.36 6.13
C SER A 202 -16.81 10.06 7.51
N GLY A 203 -18.12 10.34 7.67
CA GLY A 203 -18.84 10.07 8.91
C GLY A 203 -18.82 8.59 9.28
N GLU A 204 -19.03 7.71 8.32
CA GLU A 204 -19.03 6.26 8.47
C GLU A 204 -17.70 5.73 9.04
N ILE A 205 -16.57 6.19 8.50
CA ILE A 205 -15.24 5.81 8.99
C ILE A 205 -15.00 6.34 10.41
N PHE A 206 -15.38 7.58 10.70
CA PHE A 206 -15.23 8.12 12.05
C PHE A 206 -16.07 7.35 13.07
N GLN A 207 -17.33 7.05 12.74
CA GLN A 207 -18.22 6.26 13.61
C GLN A 207 -17.62 4.89 13.91
N TYR A 208 -17.15 4.20 12.89
CA TYR A 208 -16.50 2.90 13.03
C TYR A 208 -15.25 2.97 13.91
N LEU A 209 -14.30 3.87 13.61
CA LEU A 209 -13.06 4.00 14.34
C LEU A 209 -13.28 4.42 15.80
N GLN A 210 -14.28 5.27 16.07
CA GLN A 210 -14.66 5.68 17.43
C GLN A 210 -15.35 4.54 18.19
N LYS A 211 -16.25 3.81 17.57
CA LYS A 211 -16.92 2.62 18.13
C LYS A 211 -15.90 1.57 18.53
N GLU A 212 -14.94 1.28 17.66
CA GLU A 212 -13.85 0.34 17.91
C GLU A 212 -12.74 0.90 18.80
N ARG A 213 -12.88 2.15 19.28
CA ARG A 213 -11.90 2.87 20.11
C ARG A 213 -10.50 2.91 19.53
N ILE A 214 -10.39 3.01 18.20
CA ILE A 214 -9.13 3.05 17.47
C ILE A 214 -8.61 4.48 17.39
N PRO A 215 -7.44 4.78 18.00
CA PRO A 215 -6.85 6.10 17.90
C PRO A 215 -6.47 6.42 16.45
N HIS A 216 -6.86 7.61 15.97
CA HIS A 216 -6.61 7.98 14.58
C HIS A 216 -6.32 9.47 14.37
N ILE A 217 -5.66 9.76 13.25
CA ILE A 217 -5.36 11.11 12.76
C ILE A 217 -5.72 11.15 11.28
N ILE A 218 -6.68 12.02 10.90
CA ILE A 218 -7.16 12.16 9.52
C ILE A 218 -7.18 13.64 9.15
N PRO A 219 -6.57 14.06 8.00
CA PRO A 219 -6.59 15.46 7.59
C PRO A 219 -8.00 15.93 7.25
N VAL A 220 -8.31 17.13 7.66
CA VAL A 220 -9.59 17.78 7.40
C VAL A 220 -9.58 18.42 6.02
N PRO A 221 -10.56 18.14 5.14
CA PRO A 221 -10.72 18.87 3.88
C PRO A 221 -11.16 20.30 4.17
N LYS A 222 -10.51 21.29 3.55
CA LYS A 222 -10.87 22.72 3.68
C LYS A 222 -12.15 23.01 2.88
N LYS A 223 -13.28 22.43 3.28
CA LYS A 223 -14.58 22.61 2.63
C LYS A 223 -15.65 22.96 3.68
N GLY A 224 -16.56 23.87 3.33
CA GLY A 224 -17.66 24.31 4.19
C GLY A 224 -17.37 25.59 4.96
N ALA A 225 -18.34 26.52 4.99
CA ALA A 225 -18.20 27.84 5.59
C ALA A 225 -17.96 27.77 7.12
N LYS A 226 -18.72 26.96 7.84
CA LYS A 226 -18.59 26.76 9.30
C LYS A 226 -17.22 26.27 9.70
N LEU A 227 -16.67 25.29 8.94
CA LEU A 227 -15.33 24.77 9.19
C LEU A 227 -14.25 25.80 8.89
N ASN A 228 -14.34 26.49 7.74
CA ASN A 228 -13.38 27.52 7.36
C ASN A 228 -13.36 28.68 8.36
N GLN A 229 -14.50 29.08 8.92
CA GLN A 229 -14.59 30.08 9.99
C GLN A 229 -13.84 29.61 11.25
N ASN A 230 -14.00 28.34 11.62
CA ASN A 230 -13.27 27.76 12.74
C ASN A 230 -11.78 27.61 12.46
N LEU A 231 -11.34 27.52 11.23
CA LEU A 231 -9.93 27.45 10.83
C LEU A 231 -9.29 28.82 10.58
N SER A 232 -9.94 29.88 10.95
CA SER A 232 -9.40 31.24 10.89
C SER A 232 -8.52 31.55 12.12
N GLY A 233 -7.52 32.42 11.93
CA GLY A 233 -6.67 32.90 13.03
C GLY A 233 -5.18 32.60 12.85
N LYS A 234 -4.37 33.11 13.79
CA LYS A 234 -2.89 33.04 13.73
C LYS A 234 -2.28 32.12 14.78
N LYS A 235 -3.09 31.40 15.54
CA LYS A 235 -2.65 30.47 16.61
C LYS A 235 -3.23 29.07 16.39
N SER A 236 -2.40 28.05 16.60
CA SER A 236 -2.86 26.67 16.61
C SER A 236 -3.90 26.46 17.71
N LYS A 237 -4.95 25.70 17.44
CA LYS A 237 -6.04 25.46 18.36
C LYS A 237 -6.65 24.07 18.19
N THR A 238 -7.36 23.64 19.23
CA THR A 238 -8.16 22.40 19.19
C THR A 238 -9.61 22.77 19.55
N PHE A 239 -10.57 22.21 18.80
CA PHE A 239 -11.99 22.49 19.00
C PHE A 239 -12.85 21.30 18.65
N LYS A 240 -14.07 21.25 19.21
CA LYS A 240 -15.08 20.27 18.86
C LYS A 240 -15.80 20.69 17.59
N TYR A 241 -16.15 19.73 16.77
CA TYR A 241 -16.87 19.93 15.52
C TYR A 241 -17.81 18.76 15.27
N THR A 242 -19.08 19.06 14.95
CA THR A 242 -20.05 18.04 14.59
C THR A 242 -20.13 17.92 13.08
N LEU A 243 -19.74 16.76 12.58
CA LEU A 243 -19.87 16.39 11.16
C LEU A 243 -21.31 15.93 10.91
N ASN A 244 -21.88 16.29 9.75
CA ASN A 244 -23.24 15.92 9.35
C ASN A 244 -24.32 16.31 10.38
N GLU A 245 -24.19 17.50 10.98
CA GLU A 245 -25.06 18.02 12.06
C GLU A 245 -26.56 17.92 11.75
N LYS A 246 -26.93 17.99 10.45
CA LYS A 246 -28.32 17.90 9.97
C LYS A 246 -28.76 16.50 9.58
N SER A 247 -27.88 15.51 9.70
CA SER A 247 -28.19 14.10 9.38
C SER A 247 -28.77 13.36 10.60
N LYS A 248 -29.31 12.16 10.36
CA LYS A 248 -29.77 11.29 11.44
C LYS A 248 -28.64 10.79 12.33
N ASP A 249 -27.41 10.79 11.80
CA ASP A 249 -26.22 10.23 12.44
C ASP A 249 -25.09 11.27 12.48
N PRO A 250 -25.19 12.31 13.35
CA PRO A 250 -24.13 13.29 13.54
C PRO A 250 -22.92 12.66 14.23
N VAL A 251 -21.72 13.09 13.85
CA VAL A 251 -20.47 12.58 14.43
C VAL A 251 -19.70 13.69 15.12
N GLU A 252 -19.49 13.53 16.42
CA GLU A 252 -18.65 14.43 17.22
C GLU A 252 -17.17 14.18 16.93
N LEU A 253 -16.48 15.23 16.51
CA LEU A 253 -15.07 15.21 16.16
C LEU A 253 -14.27 16.20 17.01
N VAL A 254 -13.05 15.85 17.33
CA VAL A 254 -12.06 16.79 17.88
C VAL A 254 -11.11 17.16 16.73
N ILE A 255 -11.07 18.42 16.35
CA ILE A 255 -10.21 18.94 15.29
C ILE A 255 -9.08 19.74 15.92
N THR A 256 -7.85 19.38 15.56
CA THR A 256 -6.65 20.14 15.91
C THR A 256 -6.11 20.83 14.67
N ASP A 257 -6.07 22.16 14.71
CA ASP A 257 -5.51 23.02 13.68
C ASP A 257 -4.07 23.39 14.04
N CYS A 258 -3.15 23.02 13.17
CA CYS A 258 -1.72 23.26 13.31
C CYS A 258 -1.28 24.37 12.35
N ILE A 259 -0.85 25.48 12.87
CA ILE A 259 -0.37 26.61 12.06
C ILE A 259 1.10 26.48 11.73
N VAL A 260 1.42 26.78 10.48
CA VAL A 260 2.79 26.83 9.95
C VAL A 260 3.03 28.18 9.30
N TYR A 261 4.08 28.85 9.74
CA TYR A 261 4.55 30.08 9.09
C TYR A 261 5.42 29.73 7.88
N LEU A 262 5.03 30.23 6.71
CA LEU A 262 5.78 30.09 5.47
C LEU A 262 6.77 31.23 5.36
N LYS A 263 8.08 30.90 5.39
CA LYS A 263 9.17 31.89 5.34
C LYS A 263 9.71 32.02 3.91
N GLY A 264 8.87 32.39 2.93
CA GLY A 264 9.30 32.56 1.54
C GLY A 264 9.72 31.29 0.80
N LYS A 265 9.57 30.12 1.40
CA LYS A 265 9.93 28.84 0.76
C LYS A 265 9.07 28.60 -0.48
N LYS A 266 9.68 28.44 -1.64
CA LYS A 266 9.01 28.31 -2.95
C LYS A 266 8.11 29.55 -3.27
N GLY A 267 8.52 30.75 -2.89
CA GLY A 267 7.75 31.98 -3.12
C GLY A 267 6.47 32.12 -2.30
N LYS A 268 6.20 31.23 -1.34
CA LYS A 268 5.01 31.30 -0.47
C LYS A 268 5.33 32.01 0.84
N HIS A 269 4.51 32.99 1.16
CA HIS A 269 4.56 33.74 2.41
C HIS A 269 3.26 33.59 3.18
N GLY A 270 3.27 33.88 4.48
CA GLY A 270 2.08 33.89 5.33
C GLY A 270 1.89 32.64 6.18
N ILE A 271 0.65 32.23 6.37
CA ILE A 271 0.25 31.18 7.30
C ILE A 271 -0.43 30.06 6.53
N GLU A 272 -0.05 28.83 6.84
CA GLU A 272 -0.73 27.62 6.34
C GLU A 272 -1.33 26.84 7.51
N HIS A 273 -2.61 26.49 7.38
CA HIS A 273 -3.36 25.67 8.32
C HIS A 273 -3.31 24.21 7.91
N HIS A 274 -2.83 23.35 8.81
CA HIS A 274 -2.86 21.89 8.69
C HIS A 274 -3.77 21.34 9.77
N SER A 275 -4.99 20.99 9.41
CA SER A 275 -6.03 20.61 10.35
C SER A 275 -6.27 19.11 10.30
N PHE A 276 -6.44 18.47 11.45
CA PHE A 276 -6.59 17.03 11.59
C PHE A 276 -7.74 16.72 12.56
N VAL A 277 -8.56 15.73 12.19
CA VAL A 277 -9.39 15.02 13.18
C VAL A 277 -8.46 14.14 13.99
N VAL A 278 -8.61 14.21 15.33
CA VAL A 278 -7.78 13.47 16.28
C VAL A 278 -8.69 12.77 17.28
N PHE A 279 -8.50 11.45 17.45
CA PHE A 279 -9.22 10.65 18.42
C PHE A 279 -8.27 9.70 19.15
N GLY A 280 -8.53 9.45 20.45
CA GLY A 280 -7.77 8.48 21.24
C GLY A 280 -6.30 8.83 21.48
N THR A 281 -5.87 10.00 21.06
CA THR A 281 -4.52 10.52 21.32
C THR A 281 -4.60 12.00 21.68
N SER A 282 -3.78 12.45 22.62
CA SER A 282 -3.78 13.82 23.13
C SER A 282 -2.44 14.55 22.89
N PRO A 283 -1.84 14.45 21.71
CA PRO A 283 -0.62 15.20 21.45
C PRO A 283 -0.90 16.67 21.17
N SER A 284 0.07 17.51 21.45
CA SER A 284 0.02 18.92 21.06
C SER A 284 -0.08 19.08 19.52
N PRO A 285 -0.59 20.22 19.02
CA PRO A 285 -0.68 20.48 17.56
C PRO A 285 0.63 20.20 16.81
N ARG A 286 1.77 20.56 17.42
CA ARG A 286 3.10 20.29 16.85
C ARG A 286 3.39 18.79 16.73
N ASN A 287 3.01 18.01 17.75
CA ASN A 287 3.22 16.57 17.77
C ASN A 287 2.30 15.83 16.78
N ILE A 288 1.02 16.23 16.70
CA ILE A 288 0.08 15.68 15.70
C ILE A 288 0.64 15.83 14.31
N ARG A 289 1.08 17.04 13.94
CA ARG A 289 1.67 17.31 12.65
C ARG A 289 2.95 16.48 12.42
N LYS A 290 3.78 16.31 13.46
CA LYS A 290 5.00 15.48 13.38
C LYS A 290 4.63 14.00 13.13
N ILE A 291 3.67 13.45 13.88
CA ILE A 291 3.20 12.08 13.71
C ILE A 291 2.65 11.87 12.30
N TYR A 292 1.75 12.77 11.86
CA TYR A 292 1.15 12.66 10.54
C TYR A 292 2.18 12.78 9.39
N ARG A 293 3.23 13.58 9.56
CA ARG A 293 4.30 13.68 8.55
C ARG A 293 5.05 12.38 8.34
N HIS A 294 5.11 11.49 9.32
CA HIS A 294 5.71 10.17 9.15
C HIS A 294 4.93 9.33 8.13
N ARG A 295 3.64 9.60 7.90
CA ARG A 295 2.86 8.96 6.82
C ARG A 295 3.50 9.15 5.44
N PHE A 296 4.06 10.32 5.17
CA PHE A 296 4.70 10.59 3.86
C PHE A 296 5.90 9.69 3.54
N ALA A 297 6.41 8.98 4.53
CA ALA A 297 7.44 7.99 4.26
C ALA A 297 6.89 6.77 3.50
N ILE A 298 5.57 6.53 3.51
CA ILE A 298 4.92 5.56 2.61
C ILE A 298 5.19 5.90 1.15
N GLU A 299 5.15 7.18 0.77
CA GLU A 299 5.45 7.63 -0.59
C GLU A 299 6.89 7.29 -1.00
N SER A 300 7.83 7.36 -0.05
CA SER A 300 9.22 6.94 -0.27
C SER A 300 9.31 5.42 -0.43
N THR A 301 8.51 4.69 0.33
CA THR A 301 8.39 3.24 0.23
C THR A 301 7.76 2.83 -1.10
N TYR A 302 6.79 3.58 -1.65
CA TYR A 302 6.25 3.33 -2.98
C TYR A 302 7.30 3.41 -4.09
N ARG A 303 8.30 4.24 -3.96
CA ARG A 303 9.44 4.27 -4.92
C ARG A 303 10.33 3.03 -4.81
N ILE A 304 10.36 2.40 -3.63
CA ILE A 304 11.11 1.16 -3.37
C ILE A 304 10.24 -0.08 -3.64
N ARG A 305 8.92 0.05 -3.52
CA ARG A 305 7.87 -0.98 -3.61
C ARG A 305 7.77 -1.75 -4.90
N VAL A 306 8.26 -1.23 -5.95
CA VAL A 306 8.37 -1.89 -7.26
C VAL A 306 8.75 -3.39 -7.16
N ARG A 307 9.19 -3.83 -5.99
CA ARG A 307 9.65 -5.20 -5.73
C ARG A 307 8.65 -6.10 -4.99
N GLN A 308 7.70 -5.54 -4.22
CA GLN A 308 6.77 -6.35 -3.40
C GLN A 308 5.39 -6.53 -4.06
N GLU A 309 4.96 -5.56 -4.85
CA GLU A 309 3.67 -5.57 -5.56
C GLU A 309 3.61 -6.63 -6.68
N ALA A 310 4.75 -7.11 -7.14
CA ALA A 310 4.83 -8.10 -8.19
C ALA A 310 4.03 -9.38 -7.89
N ILE A 311 4.04 -9.87 -6.65
CA ILE A 311 3.34 -11.10 -6.28
C ILE A 311 1.84 -10.88 -6.25
N ILE A 312 1.39 -9.76 -5.68
CA ILE A 312 -0.04 -9.40 -5.61
C ILE A 312 -0.57 -9.07 -7.00
N TRP A 313 0.25 -8.43 -7.85
CA TRP A 313 -0.09 -8.09 -9.23
C TRP A 313 -0.31 -9.32 -10.10
N ILE A 314 0.53 -10.33 -9.94
CA ILE A 314 0.44 -11.60 -10.66
C ILE A 314 -0.89 -12.30 -10.35
N ALA A 315 -1.33 -12.27 -9.10
CA ALA A 315 -2.60 -12.85 -8.70
C ALA A 315 -3.81 -12.08 -9.28
N ASN A 316 -3.72 -10.75 -9.45
CA ASN A 316 -4.81 -9.94 -10.03
C ASN A 316 -4.99 -10.08 -11.54
N GLU A 317 -3.94 -10.41 -12.29
CA GLU A 317 -4.11 -10.75 -13.73
C GLU A 317 -4.76 -12.11 -13.93
N SER A 318 -4.97 -12.84 -12.84
CA SER A 318 -5.54 -14.19 -12.87
C SER A 318 -7.07 -14.26 -12.99
N HIS A 319 -7.81 -13.17 -12.96
CA HIS A 319 -9.22 -13.21 -13.31
C HIS A 319 -9.42 -13.40 -14.82
N PRO A 320 -10.41 -14.22 -15.24
CA PRO A 320 -10.56 -14.62 -16.64
C PRO A 320 -10.82 -13.40 -17.53
N ILE A 321 -9.79 -12.95 -18.21
CA ILE A 321 -9.95 -12.10 -19.37
C ILE A 321 -10.41 -13.04 -20.49
N HIS A 322 -11.65 -12.89 -20.91
CA HIS A 322 -12.20 -13.59 -22.07
C HIS A 322 -11.16 -13.62 -23.20
N SER A 323 -10.93 -14.84 -23.73
CA SER A 323 -10.08 -15.16 -24.84
C SER A 323 -10.30 -14.16 -26.00
N GLY A 324 -9.38 -13.24 -26.18
CA GLY A 324 -9.45 -12.30 -27.31
C GLY A 324 -8.49 -11.13 -27.30
N CYS A 325 -7.49 -11.07 -26.44
CA CYS A 325 -6.54 -9.97 -26.47
C CYS A 325 -5.10 -10.46 -26.63
N SER A 326 -4.58 -10.30 -27.83
CA SER A 326 -3.17 -10.32 -28.14
C SER A 326 -2.44 -9.18 -27.42
N TYR A 327 -1.37 -9.51 -26.67
CA TYR A 327 -0.42 -8.61 -26.04
C TYR A 327 -0.90 -7.87 -24.77
N SER A 328 -1.15 -8.59 -23.68
CA SER A 328 -1.04 -8.01 -22.35
C SER A 328 0.44 -8.00 -21.93
N THR A 329 1.06 -6.84 -21.97
CA THR A 329 2.39 -6.65 -21.40
C THR A 329 2.22 -6.59 -19.90
N VAL A 330 2.41 -7.71 -19.20
CA VAL A 330 2.57 -7.73 -17.75
C VAL A 330 3.81 -6.92 -17.42
N ARG A 331 3.64 -5.70 -17.00
CA ARG A 331 4.73 -4.93 -16.42
C ARG A 331 4.77 -5.25 -14.94
N VAL A 332 5.66 -6.14 -14.57
CA VAL A 332 6.09 -6.26 -13.18
C VAL A 332 6.89 -4.99 -12.89
N TRP A 333 6.31 -4.11 -12.10
CA TRP A 333 6.93 -2.87 -11.64
C TRP A 333 7.66 -3.06 -10.32
#